data_41642a4c605016657b4df4093bf46639
#
_entry.id   41642a4c605016657b4df4093bf46639
#
_cell.length_a   1.000
_cell.length_b   1.000
_cell.length_c   1.000
_cell.angle_alpha   90.00
_cell.angle_beta   90.00
_cell.angle_gamma   90.00
#
_symmetry.space_group_name_H-M   'P 1'
#
loop_
_entity.id
_entity.type
_entity.pdbx_description
1 polymer ?
#
loop_
_entity_poly.entity_id
_entity_poly.type
_entity_poly.pdbx_seq_one_letter_code
_entity_poly.pdbx_strand_id
1 'polypeptide(L)'
;MKKDQYFNLEVNLLNDDNIACMMSEMNAAEALGIYVMLLLHLRTKDAYEASCKPVLLKAMARRYDVDEVAVERVLREFDLFELDEERQMFRSSYLDRVMKSLEEKRKMD
;
A
#
# COMPACT_ATOMS: atom_id res chain seq x y z
N MET A 1 -11.58 -14.22 14.65
CA MET A 1 -11.34 -13.08 13.74
C MET A 1 -11.11 -11.82 14.54
N LYS A 2 -10.13 -11.03 14.16
CA LYS A 2 -9.86 -9.77 14.83
C LYS A 2 -10.81 -8.71 14.30
N LYS A 3 -11.72 -8.27 15.14
CA LYS A 3 -12.79 -7.34 14.76
C LYS A 3 -12.29 -5.96 14.35
N ASP A 4 -11.07 -5.62 14.73
CA ASP A 4 -10.55 -4.27 14.61
C ASP A 4 -9.32 -4.19 13.69
N GLN A 5 -9.22 -5.11 12.73
CA GLN A 5 -8.20 -5.02 11.69
C GLN A 5 -8.66 -4.07 10.58
N TYR A 6 -8.39 -2.80 10.80
CA TYR A 6 -8.73 -1.77 9.83
C TYR A 6 -7.65 -0.68 9.90
N PHE A 7 -7.71 0.26 8.99
CA PHE A 7 -6.91 1.48 9.06
C PHE A 7 -7.72 2.65 8.49
N ASN A 8 -7.33 3.84 8.87
CA ASN A 8 -8.01 5.06 8.42
C ASN A 8 -7.47 5.49 7.07
N LEU A 9 -8.36 5.71 6.11
CA LEU A 9 -8.01 6.27 4.82
C LEU A 9 -8.42 7.74 4.80
N GLU A 10 -7.45 8.62 4.65
CA GLU A 10 -7.70 10.06 4.69
C GLU A 10 -8.45 10.52 3.45
N VAL A 11 -9.48 11.34 3.66
CA VAL A 11 -10.32 11.79 2.55
C VAL A 11 -9.57 12.70 1.57
N ASN A 12 -8.48 13.31 2.01
CA ASN A 12 -7.66 14.16 1.16
C ASN A 12 -6.53 13.41 0.43
N LEU A 13 -6.59 12.08 0.43
CA LEU A 13 -5.58 11.25 -0.23
C LEU A 13 -5.35 11.66 -1.68
N LEU A 14 -6.41 12.01 -2.40
CA LEU A 14 -6.32 12.38 -3.81
C LEU A 14 -5.57 13.70 -4.03
N ASN A 15 -5.36 14.47 -2.98
CA ASN A 15 -4.60 15.73 -3.05
C ASN A 15 -3.11 15.53 -2.81
N ASP A 16 -2.68 14.31 -2.49
CA ASP A 16 -1.27 13.99 -2.35
C ASP A 16 -0.61 14.05 -3.72
N ASP A 17 0.54 14.75 -3.81
CA ASP A 17 1.22 14.95 -5.09
C ASP A 17 1.63 13.65 -5.77
N ASN A 18 2.08 12.67 -5.00
CA ASN A 18 2.52 11.40 -5.55
C ASN A 18 1.33 10.57 -6.03
N ILE A 19 0.23 10.61 -5.31
CA ILE A 19 -1.01 9.96 -5.74
C ILE A 19 -1.53 10.62 -7.02
N ALA A 20 -1.55 11.93 -7.06
CA ALA A 20 -2.00 12.67 -8.24
C ALA A 20 -1.14 12.34 -9.46
N CYS A 21 0.19 12.28 -9.27
CA CYS A 21 1.12 11.91 -10.33
C CYS A 21 0.83 10.50 -10.85
N MET A 22 0.68 9.54 -9.94
CA MET A 22 0.36 8.17 -10.30
C MET A 22 -0.94 8.09 -11.12
N MET A 23 -1.96 8.79 -10.68
CA MET A 23 -3.25 8.78 -11.36
C MET A 23 -3.20 9.43 -12.74
N SER A 24 -2.28 10.38 -12.95
CA SER A 24 -2.12 11.02 -14.26
C SER A 24 -1.31 10.17 -15.24
N GLU A 25 -0.40 9.33 -14.72
CA GLU A 25 0.49 8.50 -15.55
C GLU A 25 -0.08 7.12 -15.86
N MET A 26 -1.10 6.71 -15.13
CA MET A 26 -1.70 5.38 -15.28
C MET A 26 -3.21 5.53 -15.43
N ASN A 27 -3.91 4.41 -15.63
CA ASN A 27 -5.37 4.42 -15.48
C ASN A 27 -5.67 4.76 -14.03
N ALA A 28 -6.29 5.90 -13.77
CA ALA A 28 -6.44 6.44 -12.44
C ALA A 28 -7.15 5.48 -11.47
N ALA A 29 -8.28 4.93 -11.89
CA ALA A 29 -9.06 4.04 -11.04
C ALA A 29 -8.31 2.74 -10.74
N GLU A 30 -7.65 2.16 -11.74
CA GLU A 30 -6.87 0.94 -11.57
C GLU A 30 -5.68 1.19 -10.63
N ALA A 31 -4.95 2.29 -10.86
CA ALA A 31 -3.79 2.61 -10.04
C ALA A 31 -4.16 2.85 -8.59
N LEU A 32 -5.22 3.62 -8.36
CA LEU A 32 -5.70 3.87 -7.00
C LEU A 32 -6.17 2.58 -6.33
N GLY A 33 -6.87 1.73 -7.09
CA GLY A 33 -7.30 0.43 -6.59
C GLY A 33 -6.11 -0.45 -6.17
N ILE A 34 -5.08 -0.50 -7.00
CA ILE A 34 -3.86 -1.26 -6.68
C ILE A 34 -3.21 -0.70 -5.41
N TYR A 35 -3.09 0.62 -5.32
CA TYR A 35 -2.51 1.28 -4.15
C TYR A 35 -3.24 0.87 -2.87
N VAL A 36 -4.57 0.98 -2.86
CA VAL A 36 -5.38 0.60 -1.71
C VAL A 36 -5.23 -0.90 -1.38
N MET A 37 -5.23 -1.76 -2.41
CA MET A 37 -5.05 -3.20 -2.20
C MET A 37 -3.69 -3.52 -1.58
N LEU A 38 -2.64 -2.80 -1.99
CA LEU A 38 -1.32 -2.98 -1.38
C LEU A 38 -1.32 -2.53 0.09
N LEU A 39 -2.00 -1.43 0.40
CA LEU A 39 -2.14 -1.00 1.81
C LEU A 39 -2.87 -2.04 2.65
N LEU A 40 -3.96 -2.58 2.11
CA LEU A 40 -4.71 -3.64 2.80
C LEU A 40 -3.85 -4.87 3.03
N HIS A 41 -3.05 -5.23 2.04
CA HIS A 41 -2.13 -6.36 2.16
C HIS A 41 -1.11 -6.12 3.28
N LEU A 42 -0.49 -4.94 3.30
CA LEU A 42 0.47 -4.59 4.35
C LEU A 42 -0.16 -4.61 5.74
N ARG A 43 -1.41 -4.15 5.83
CA ARG A 43 -2.12 -4.08 7.11
C ARG A 43 -2.25 -5.45 7.76
N THR A 44 -2.28 -6.53 6.96
CA THR A 44 -2.38 -7.90 7.48
C THR A 44 -1.05 -8.46 7.95
N LYS A 45 0.07 -7.77 7.69
CA LYS A 45 1.40 -8.30 7.97
C LYS A 45 1.97 -7.74 9.27
N ASP A 46 2.88 -8.50 9.88
CA ASP A 46 3.61 -8.04 11.05
C ASP A 46 4.49 -6.86 10.67
N ALA A 47 4.54 -5.87 11.55
CA ALA A 47 5.31 -4.64 11.33
C ALA A 47 4.92 -3.91 10.03
N TYR A 48 3.78 -4.29 9.42
CA TYR A 48 3.24 -3.65 8.22
C TYR A 48 4.23 -3.63 7.07
N GLU A 49 4.99 -4.70 6.91
CA GLU A 49 5.86 -4.86 5.75
C GLU A 49 5.63 -6.22 5.10
N ALA A 50 5.88 -6.29 3.80
CA ALA A 50 5.62 -7.49 3.02
C ALA A 50 6.72 -7.68 1.97
N SER A 51 6.78 -8.90 1.43
CA SER A 51 7.76 -9.21 0.40
C SER A 51 7.39 -8.57 -0.93
N CYS A 52 8.38 -8.03 -1.62
CA CYS A 52 8.23 -7.52 -2.98
C CYS A 52 8.92 -8.43 -4.01
N LYS A 53 9.13 -9.69 -3.67
CA LYS A 53 9.69 -10.66 -4.62
C LYS A 53 8.79 -10.76 -5.86
N PRO A 54 9.38 -10.83 -7.07
CA PRO A 54 8.57 -10.85 -8.29
C PRO A 54 7.50 -11.94 -8.32
N VAL A 55 7.79 -13.12 -7.80
CA VAL A 55 6.82 -14.22 -7.79
C VAL A 55 5.58 -13.87 -6.94
N LEU A 56 5.77 -13.12 -5.85
CA LEU A 56 4.67 -12.73 -4.98
C LEU A 56 3.87 -11.58 -5.57
N LEU A 57 4.55 -10.64 -6.24
CA LEU A 57 3.86 -9.56 -6.94
C LEU A 57 3.02 -10.10 -8.09
N LYS A 58 3.52 -11.10 -8.79
CA LYS A 58 2.78 -11.76 -9.86
C LYS A 58 1.52 -12.45 -9.30
N ALA A 59 1.65 -13.11 -8.15
CA ALA A 59 0.50 -13.76 -7.51
C ALA A 59 -0.54 -12.73 -7.09
N MET A 60 -0.11 -11.58 -6.56
CA MET A 60 -1.01 -10.50 -6.19
C MET A 60 -1.74 -9.94 -7.41
N ALA A 61 -1.02 -9.74 -8.52
CA ALA A 61 -1.62 -9.24 -9.74
C ALA A 61 -2.72 -10.16 -10.24
N ARG A 62 -2.50 -11.47 -10.19
CA ARG A 62 -3.50 -12.47 -10.57
C ARG A 62 -4.71 -12.42 -9.65
N ARG A 63 -4.47 -12.32 -8.36
CA ARG A 63 -5.53 -12.27 -7.36
C ARG A 63 -6.41 -11.03 -7.53
N TYR A 64 -5.78 -9.91 -7.87
CA TYR A 64 -6.49 -8.64 -8.02
C TYR A 64 -7.03 -8.42 -9.45
N ASP A 65 -6.71 -9.35 -10.34
CA ASP A 65 -7.09 -9.26 -11.76
C ASP A 65 -6.61 -7.97 -12.41
N VAL A 66 -5.34 -7.68 -12.20
CA VAL A 66 -4.67 -6.50 -12.78
C VAL A 66 -3.36 -6.95 -13.43
N ASP A 67 -2.80 -6.07 -14.27
CA ASP A 67 -1.53 -6.32 -14.93
C ASP A 67 -0.39 -6.28 -13.92
N GLU A 68 0.50 -7.26 -13.99
CA GLU A 68 1.70 -7.32 -13.16
C GLU A 68 2.56 -6.06 -13.29
N VAL A 69 2.66 -5.51 -14.52
CA VAL A 69 3.41 -4.28 -14.76
C VAL A 69 2.78 -3.12 -14.00
N ALA A 70 1.45 -3.07 -13.94
CA ALA A 70 0.75 -2.01 -13.20
C ALA A 70 1.07 -2.08 -11.70
N VAL A 71 1.10 -3.29 -11.12
CA VAL A 71 1.47 -3.46 -9.71
C VAL A 71 2.90 -2.98 -9.47
N GLU A 72 3.83 -3.36 -10.33
CA GLU A 72 5.23 -2.92 -10.24
C GLU A 72 5.34 -1.40 -10.30
N ARG A 73 4.61 -0.77 -11.20
CA ARG A 73 4.66 0.68 -11.36
C ARG A 73 4.17 1.40 -10.10
N VAL A 74 3.03 0.95 -9.56
CA VAL A 74 2.47 1.55 -8.34
C VAL A 74 3.47 1.40 -7.18
N LEU A 75 4.11 0.25 -7.10
CA LEU A 75 5.04 -0.05 -6.03
C LEU A 75 6.33 0.79 -6.12
N ARG A 76 6.85 1.00 -7.34
CA ARG A 76 8.22 1.51 -7.51
C ARG A 76 8.36 2.92 -8.07
N GLU A 77 7.38 3.43 -8.82
CA GLU A 77 7.61 4.63 -9.63
C GLU A 77 7.20 5.95 -8.99
N PHE A 78 6.39 5.93 -7.93
CA PHE A 78 5.72 7.14 -7.46
C PHE A 78 6.06 7.53 -6.02
N ASP A 79 7.11 6.97 -5.47
CA ASP A 79 7.56 7.27 -4.10
C ASP A 79 6.46 7.08 -3.04
N LEU A 80 5.57 6.12 -3.27
CA LEU A 80 4.48 5.83 -2.34
C LEU A 80 4.85 4.74 -1.34
N PHE A 81 5.88 3.96 -1.63
CA PHE A 81 6.32 2.85 -0.79
C PHE A 81 7.82 2.92 -0.57
N GLU A 82 8.25 2.48 0.61
CA GLU A 82 9.66 2.32 0.92
C GLU A 82 10.07 0.90 0.59
N LEU A 83 11.17 0.76 -0.13
CA LEU A 83 11.66 -0.54 -0.60
C LEU A 83 13.01 -0.85 0.02
N ASP A 84 13.12 -2.05 0.60
CA ASP A 84 14.37 -2.60 1.07
C ASP A 84 14.80 -3.66 0.07
N GLU A 85 15.69 -3.29 -0.84
CA GLU A 85 16.08 -4.17 -1.94
C GLU A 85 16.90 -5.38 -1.46
N GLU A 86 17.66 -5.22 -0.38
CA GLU A 86 18.42 -6.34 0.19
C GLU A 86 17.52 -7.45 0.73
N ARG A 87 16.51 -7.05 1.48
CA ARG A 87 15.55 -8.00 2.07
C ARG A 87 14.41 -8.32 1.13
N GLN A 88 14.29 -7.59 0.02
CA GLN A 88 13.16 -7.66 -0.91
C GLN A 88 11.83 -7.49 -0.18
N MET A 89 11.75 -6.41 0.60
CA MET A 89 10.55 -6.06 1.38
C MET A 89 10.10 -4.67 1.02
N PHE A 90 8.83 -4.40 1.26
CA PHE A 90 8.28 -3.05 1.08
C PHE A 90 7.35 -2.69 2.21
N ARG A 91 7.17 -1.40 2.43
CA ARG A 91 6.26 -0.86 3.43
C ARG A 91 5.77 0.51 2.97
N SER A 92 4.74 1.03 3.64
CA SER A 92 4.15 2.32 3.32
C SER A 92 4.31 3.26 4.51
N SER A 93 4.97 4.39 4.30
CA SER A 93 5.07 5.40 5.35
C SER A 93 3.69 5.99 5.69
N TYR A 94 2.80 6.06 4.71
CA TYR A 94 1.41 6.49 4.95
C TYR A 94 0.71 5.53 5.92
N LEU A 95 0.78 4.22 5.64
CA LEU A 95 0.16 3.22 6.51
C LEU A 95 0.78 3.25 7.91
N ASP A 96 2.11 3.32 7.97
CA ASP A 96 2.81 3.39 9.26
C ASP A 96 2.32 4.57 10.09
N ARG A 97 2.14 5.73 9.46
CA ARG A 97 1.68 6.93 10.13
C ARG A 97 0.25 6.78 10.66
N VAL A 98 -0.67 6.28 9.82
CA VAL A 98 -2.05 6.15 10.25
C VAL A 98 -2.22 5.05 11.29
N MET A 99 -1.42 3.98 11.23
CA MET A 99 -1.46 2.93 12.23
C MET A 99 -0.87 3.38 13.55
N LYS A 100 0.20 4.15 13.52
CA LYS A 100 0.78 4.72 14.73
C LYS A 100 -0.24 5.60 15.46
N SER A 101 -0.94 6.44 14.71
CA SER A 101 -1.98 7.30 15.26
C SER A 101 -3.12 6.48 15.88
N LEU A 102 -3.55 5.43 15.20
CA LEU A 102 -4.60 4.55 15.68
C LEU A 102 -4.19 3.81 16.95
N GLU A 103 -2.96 3.30 16.99
CA GLU A 103 -2.43 2.57 18.14
C GLU A 103 -2.28 3.49 19.35
N GLU A 104 -1.84 4.72 19.15
CA GLU A 104 -1.75 5.71 20.23
C GLU A 104 -3.12 6.02 20.81
N LYS A 105 -4.13 6.15 19.96
CA LYS A 105 -5.51 6.38 20.38
C LYS A 105 -6.02 5.21 21.24
N ARG A 106 -5.73 3.98 20.83
CA ARG A 106 -6.13 2.79 21.59
C ARG A 106 -5.47 2.72 22.97
N LYS A 107 -4.23 3.18 23.07
CA LYS A 107 -3.51 3.20 24.35
C LYS A 107 -4.10 4.21 25.33
N MET A 108 -4.72 5.27 24.82
CA MET A 108 -5.31 6.30 25.67
C MET A 108 -6.67 5.88 26.21
N ASP A 109 -7.30 4.92 25.61
CA ASP A 109 -8.56 4.35 26.04
C ASP A 109 -8.34 3.23 27.06
#